data_1de7de8c31e4e26564b1008b612491b5
#
_entry.id   1de7de8c31e4e26564b1008b612491b5
#
_cell.length_a   1.000
_cell.length_b   1.000
_cell.length_c   1.000
_cell.angle_alpha   90.00
_cell.angle_beta   90.00
_cell.angle_gamma   90.00
#
_symmetry.space_group_name_H-M   'P 1'
#
loop_
_entity.id
_entity.type
_entity.pdbx_description
1 polymer ?
#
loop_
_entity_poly.entity_id
_entity_poly.type
_entity_poly.pdbx_seq_one_letter_code
_entity_poly.pdbx_strand_id
1 'polypeptide(L)'
;PAPQTEEENCVAHNGSIVPVPGRDLFVQSWYQGGLSLVDFTDSANPVEIGYFDRGPIDEETLVTGGFWSSYWYGGRIYATEIVRGLDVLALATSEHMSQAEIDAAHLAEYSKGFNPQQQFAVTWPDEPTVAQAYVDQLGRSQALSSETIDALTDALQRAEKRLSKWRKRDRA
;
A
#
# COMPACT_ATOMS: atom_id res chain seq x y z
N PRO A 1 -14.38 5.95 -5.48
CA PRO A 1 -15.42 5.50 -4.55
C PRO A 1 -16.82 5.85 -5.08
N ALA A 2 -17.86 5.22 -4.50
CA ALA A 2 -19.23 5.62 -4.74
C ALA A 2 -19.45 7.07 -4.24
N PRO A 3 -20.40 7.84 -4.80
CA PRO A 3 -20.76 9.12 -4.23
C PRO A 3 -21.21 8.94 -2.79
N GLN A 4 -20.67 9.76 -1.88
CA GLN A 4 -21.07 9.75 -0.48
C GLN A 4 -22.45 10.36 -0.34
N THR A 5 -23.22 9.90 0.65
CA THR A 5 -24.55 10.40 0.95
C THR A 5 -24.56 11.36 2.15
N GLU A 6 -25.69 12.03 2.41
CA GLU A 6 -25.84 12.90 3.59
C GLU A 6 -25.88 12.10 4.90
N GLU A 7 -26.14 10.80 4.82
CA GLU A 7 -26.17 9.85 5.94
C GLU A 7 -24.79 9.32 6.33
N GLU A 8 -23.73 9.75 5.62
CA GLU A 8 -22.36 9.33 5.88
C GLU A 8 -21.51 10.44 6.49
N ASN A 9 -20.88 10.15 7.62
CA ASN A 9 -19.80 10.99 8.14
C ASN A 9 -18.48 10.62 7.44
N CYS A 10 -17.96 11.54 6.62
CA CYS A 10 -16.76 11.32 5.80
C CYS A 10 -15.59 12.22 6.24
N VAL A 11 -15.46 12.50 7.51
CA VAL A 11 -14.35 13.29 8.06
C VAL A 11 -13.09 12.41 8.13
N ALA A 12 -11.95 12.99 7.74
CA ALA A 12 -10.64 12.35 7.88
C ALA A 12 -10.32 12.05 9.34
N HIS A 13 -9.86 10.86 9.64
CA HIS A 13 -9.49 10.46 10.98
C HIS A 13 -8.03 9.96 11.01
N ASN A 14 -7.77 8.72 11.32
CA ASN A 14 -6.42 8.19 11.50
C ASN A 14 -5.96 7.36 10.29
N GLY A 15 -4.65 7.14 10.19
CA GLY A 15 -4.08 6.33 9.13
C GLY A 15 -2.61 6.01 9.34
N SER A 16 -1.98 5.36 8.38
CA SER A 16 -0.55 5.04 8.43
C SER A 16 0.10 4.98 7.04
N ILE A 17 1.43 5.10 7.03
CA ILE A 17 2.23 4.90 5.82
C ILE A 17 2.20 3.43 5.40
N VAL A 18 2.06 3.21 4.11
CA VAL A 18 2.28 1.92 3.44
C VAL A 18 3.69 1.95 2.82
N PRO A 19 4.63 1.12 3.27
CA PRO A 19 6.04 1.25 2.94
C PRO A 19 6.38 0.65 1.57
N VAL A 20 6.02 1.32 0.50
CA VAL A 20 6.45 0.98 -0.86
C VAL A 20 7.75 1.74 -1.16
N PRO A 21 8.83 1.05 -1.59
CA PRO A 21 10.10 1.73 -1.87
C PRO A 21 9.93 2.80 -2.95
N GLY A 22 10.47 3.99 -2.70
CA GLY A 22 10.42 5.11 -3.64
C GLY A 22 9.08 5.84 -3.74
N ARG A 23 8.10 5.51 -2.89
CA ARG A 23 6.78 6.16 -2.87
C ARG A 23 6.35 6.55 -1.46
N ASP A 24 5.61 7.64 -1.38
CA ASP A 24 4.94 8.09 -0.17
C ASP A 24 3.45 7.74 -0.28
N LEU A 25 3.08 6.58 0.27
CA LEU A 25 1.71 6.08 0.27
C LEU A 25 1.13 6.14 1.68
N PHE A 26 -0.13 6.55 1.77
CA PHE A 26 -0.84 6.65 3.04
C PHE A 26 -2.22 5.98 2.95
N VAL A 27 -2.54 5.08 3.88
CA VAL A 27 -3.91 4.61 4.05
C VAL A 27 -4.62 5.49 5.07
N GLN A 28 -5.72 6.12 4.64
CA GLN A 28 -6.51 7.10 5.41
C GLN A 28 -7.88 6.54 5.73
N SER A 29 -8.29 6.67 7.00
CA SER A 29 -9.66 6.39 7.45
C SER A 29 -10.54 7.64 7.35
N TRP A 30 -11.77 7.48 6.87
CA TRP A 30 -12.75 8.56 6.65
C TRP A 30 -14.08 8.28 7.34
N TYR A 31 -14.09 7.57 8.46
CA TYR A 31 -15.32 7.08 9.09
C TYR A 31 -16.18 6.28 8.08
N GLN A 32 -17.44 6.69 7.85
CA GLN A 32 -18.32 6.00 6.90
C GLN A 32 -17.92 6.20 5.43
N GLY A 33 -17.09 7.21 5.12
CA GLY A 33 -16.45 7.36 3.82
C GLY A 33 -15.39 6.30 3.49
N GLY A 34 -15.20 5.33 4.37
CA GLY A 34 -14.36 4.17 4.10
C GLY A 34 -12.87 4.43 4.33
N LEU A 35 -12.05 3.83 3.47
CA LEU A 35 -10.59 3.94 3.45
C LEU A 35 -10.13 4.39 2.08
N SER A 36 -9.18 5.33 2.04
CA SER A 36 -8.45 5.70 0.83
C SER A 36 -6.99 5.27 0.95
N LEU A 37 -6.43 4.73 -0.12
CA LEU A 37 -4.98 4.63 -0.31
C LEU A 37 -4.55 5.79 -1.21
N VAL A 38 -3.79 6.71 -0.65
CA VAL A 38 -3.36 7.95 -1.32
C VAL A 38 -1.88 7.89 -1.62
N ASP A 39 -1.50 8.14 -2.85
CA ASP A 39 -0.13 8.44 -3.26
C ASP A 39 0.09 9.95 -3.19
N PHE A 40 0.99 10.38 -2.32
CA PHE A 40 1.42 11.77 -2.17
C PHE A 40 2.91 11.96 -2.42
N THR A 41 3.52 11.05 -3.19
CA THR A 41 4.93 11.14 -3.64
C THR A 41 5.19 12.49 -4.31
N ASP A 42 4.24 12.96 -5.14
CA ASP A 42 4.12 14.38 -5.50
C ASP A 42 3.12 15.04 -4.54
N SER A 43 3.63 15.67 -3.49
CA SER A 43 2.80 16.29 -2.47
C SER A 43 1.94 17.47 -2.97
N ALA A 44 2.26 18.03 -4.14
CA ALA A 44 1.43 19.07 -4.78
C ALA A 44 0.23 18.48 -5.54
N ASN A 45 0.31 17.20 -5.92
CA ASN A 45 -0.71 16.50 -6.70
C ASN A 45 -0.99 15.11 -6.11
N PRO A 46 -1.54 14.99 -4.89
CA PRO A 46 -1.87 13.70 -4.31
C PRO A 46 -2.97 12.99 -5.11
N VAL A 47 -2.86 11.68 -5.25
CA VAL A 47 -3.79 10.85 -6.02
C VAL A 47 -4.33 9.71 -5.16
N GLU A 48 -5.65 9.52 -5.14
CA GLU A 48 -6.25 8.30 -4.60
C GLU A 48 -6.01 7.15 -5.59
N ILE A 49 -5.27 6.13 -5.16
CA ILE A 49 -4.88 4.99 -6.00
C ILE A 49 -5.60 3.69 -5.62
N GLY A 50 -6.40 3.72 -4.57
CA GLY A 50 -7.22 2.61 -4.12
C GLY A 50 -8.15 3.04 -2.99
N TYR A 51 -9.23 2.29 -2.82
CA TYR A 51 -10.21 2.56 -1.77
C TYR A 51 -10.91 1.29 -1.32
N PHE A 52 -11.53 1.36 -0.15
CA PHE A 52 -12.47 0.38 0.35
C PHE A 52 -13.61 1.10 1.06
N ASP A 53 -14.84 0.87 0.61
CA ASP A 53 -16.03 1.52 1.11
C ASP A 53 -17.17 0.52 1.23
N ARG A 54 -18.01 0.66 2.26
CA ARG A 54 -19.19 -0.17 2.53
C ARG A 54 -20.49 0.61 2.47
N GLY A 55 -20.43 1.91 2.23
CA GLY A 55 -21.57 2.80 2.33
C GLY A 55 -22.02 3.05 3.77
N PRO A 56 -23.14 3.73 3.95
CA PRO A 56 -23.66 4.16 5.24
C PRO A 56 -23.97 2.97 6.16
N ILE A 57 -23.95 3.22 7.45
CA ILE A 57 -24.38 2.23 8.45
C ILE A 57 -25.90 2.12 8.46
N ASP A 58 -26.57 3.24 8.28
CA ASP A 58 -28.02 3.36 8.17
C ASP A 58 -28.32 4.23 6.95
N GLU A 59 -29.24 3.80 6.09
CA GLU A 59 -29.56 4.47 4.83
C GLU A 59 -30.50 5.68 4.99
N GLU A 60 -31.09 5.85 6.17
CA GLU A 60 -32.10 6.88 6.43
C GLU A 60 -31.64 7.92 7.45
N THR A 61 -30.62 7.59 8.26
CA THR A 61 -30.22 8.40 9.40
C THR A 61 -28.69 8.42 9.55
N LEU A 62 -28.11 9.61 9.68
CA LEU A 62 -26.71 9.76 10.03
C LEU A 62 -26.47 9.23 11.46
N VAL A 63 -25.79 8.08 11.54
CA VAL A 63 -25.39 7.47 12.82
C VAL A 63 -23.86 7.54 12.96
N THR A 64 -23.38 7.51 14.19
CA THR A 64 -21.94 7.46 14.46
C THR A 64 -21.39 6.09 14.10
N GLY A 65 -20.41 6.04 13.19
CA GLY A 65 -19.79 4.79 12.76
C GLY A 65 -18.73 4.99 11.71
N GLY A 66 -18.26 3.89 11.13
CA GLY A 66 -17.25 3.88 10.10
C GLY A 66 -15.83 3.72 10.64
N PHE A 67 -14.84 3.85 9.77
CA PHE A 67 -13.44 3.55 10.06
C PHE A 67 -12.81 4.61 10.96
N TRP A 68 -12.43 4.18 12.18
CA TRP A 68 -11.74 5.01 13.16
C TRP A 68 -10.24 5.11 12.85
N SER A 69 -9.59 3.98 12.54
CA SER A 69 -8.16 3.97 12.25
C SER A 69 -7.79 2.84 11.30
N SER A 70 -6.71 3.04 10.54
CA SER A 70 -6.15 2.07 9.61
C SER A 70 -4.64 2.04 9.72
N TYR A 71 -4.08 0.82 9.89
CA TYR A 71 -2.64 0.62 10.11
C TYR A 71 -2.11 -0.47 9.19
N TRP A 72 -1.03 -0.16 8.49
CA TRP A 72 -0.24 -1.17 7.80
C TRP A 72 0.62 -1.93 8.79
N TYR A 73 0.55 -3.25 8.73
CA TYR A 73 1.43 -4.13 9.48
C TYR A 73 1.55 -5.50 8.82
N GLY A 74 2.78 -6.01 8.65
CA GLY A 74 3.03 -7.37 8.16
C GLY A 74 2.34 -7.70 6.83
N GLY A 75 2.26 -6.74 5.90
CA GLY A 75 1.66 -6.94 4.59
C GLY A 75 0.13 -6.82 4.56
N ARG A 76 -0.48 -6.28 5.61
CA ARG A 76 -1.94 -6.08 5.69
C ARG A 76 -2.28 -4.70 6.23
N ILE A 77 -3.47 -4.23 5.91
CA ILE A 77 -4.07 -3.05 6.50
C ILE A 77 -5.11 -3.54 7.52
N TYR A 78 -4.91 -3.16 8.78
CA TYR A 78 -5.82 -3.43 9.88
C TYR A 78 -6.65 -2.18 10.13
N ALA A 79 -7.94 -2.24 9.85
CA ALA A 79 -8.83 -1.10 9.94
C ALA A 79 -9.92 -1.35 10.98
N THR A 80 -9.96 -0.50 12.02
CA THR A 80 -10.99 -0.59 13.05
C THR A 80 -12.21 0.23 12.63
N GLU A 81 -13.37 -0.40 12.67
CA GLU A 81 -14.67 0.19 12.34
C GLU A 81 -15.55 0.19 13.59
N ILE A 82 -16.14 1.35 13.92
CA ILE A 82 -16.81 1.59 15.21
C ILE A 82 -17.96 0.62 15.45
N VAL A 83 -18.72 0.30 14.43
CA VAL A 83 -19.95 -0.54 14.55
C VAL A 83 -19.70 -1.98 14.08
N ARG A 84 -18.87 -2.14 13.02
CA ARG A 84 -18.71 -3.44 12.32
C ARG A 84 -17.45 -4.20 12.78
N GLY A 85 -16.60 -3.58 13.62
CA GLY A 85 -15.46 -4.23 14.27
C GLY A 85 -14.11 -4.03 13.56
N LEU A 86 -13.45 -5.10 13.12
CA LEU A 86 -12.11 -5.07 12.53
C LEU A 86 -12.13 -5.66 11.13
N ASP A 87 -11.63 -4.90 10.17
CA ASP A 87 -11.31 -5.38 8.84
C ASP A 87 -9.82 -5.62 8.66
N VAL A 88 -9.49 -6.69 7.97
CA VAL A 88 -8.11 -7.01 7.57
C VAL A 88 -8.06 -7.05 6.05
N LEU A 89 -7.41 -6.05 5.45
CA LEU A 89 -7.39 -5.84 4.01
C LEU A 89 -6.00 -6.13 3.44
N ALA A 90 -5.96 -6.48 2.16
CA ALA A 90 -4.75 -6.62 1.38
C ALA A 90 -4.73 -5.58 0.25
N LEU A 91 -3.53 -5.15 -0.13
CA LEU A 91 -3.37 -4.39 -1.37
C LEU A 91 -3.66 -5.28 -2.58
N ALA A 92 -4.23 -4.71 -3.61
CA ALA A 92 -4.45 -5.35 -4.90
C ALA A 92 -3.68 -4.62 -6.00
N THR A 93 -3.31 -5.35 -7.04
CA THR A 93 -2.69 -4.75 -8.22
C THR A 93 -3.68 -3.87 -8.98
N SER A 94 -3.18 -2.78 -9.55
CA SER A 94 -3.94 -1.85 -10.40
C SER A 94 -3.00 -1.18 -11.39
N GLU A 95 -3.50 -0.25 -12.19
CA GLU A 95 -2.65 0.61 -13.02
C GLU A 95 -1.68 1.48 -12.20
N HIS A 96 -1.98 1.71 -10.92
CA HIS A 96 -1.19 2.49 -9.99
C HIS A 96 -0.28 1.67 -9.08
N MET A 97 -0.45 0.34 -9.03
CA MET A 97 0.24 -0.54 -8.07
C MET A 97 0.61 -1.88 -8.71
N SER A 98 1.89 -2.16 -8.87
CA SER A 98 2.36 -3.45 -9.36
C SER A 98 2.44 -4.51 -8.26
N GLN A 99 2.51 -5.79 -8.64
CA GLN A 99 2.73 -6.88 -7.68
C GLN A 99 4.10 -6.75 -7.00
N ALA A 100 5.14 -6.31 -7.71
CA ALA A 100 6.46 -6.13 -7.12
C ALA A 100 6.48 -5.01 -6.07
N GLU A 101 5.70 -3.94 -6.25
CA GLU A 101 5.53 -2.89 -5.23
C GLU A 101 4.84 -3.44 -3.97
N ILE A 102 3.80 -4.25 -4.13
CA ILE A 102 3.11 -4.92 -3.01
C ILE A 102 4.07 -5.87 -2.29
N ASP A 103 4.78 -6.70 -3.02
CA ASP A 103 5.73 -7.65 -2.44
C ASP A 103 6.90 -6.94 -1.75
N ALA A 104 7.39 -5.84 -2.31
CA ALA A 104 8.41 -5.01 -1.68
C ALA A 104 7.91 -4.37 -0.37
N ALA A 105 6.65 -3.94 -0.32
CA ALA A 105 6.05 -3.42 0.92
C ALA A 105 5.99 -4.48 2.03
N HIS A 106 5.85 -5.76 1.69
CA HIS A 106 5.92 -6.87 2.64
C HIS A 106 7.33 -7.11 3.19
N LEU A 107 8.36 -6.72 2.45
CA LEU A 107 9.77 -6.87 2.83
C LEU A 107 10.31 -5.69 3.65
N ALA A 108 9.49 -4.68 3.91
CA ALA A 108 9.91 -3.50 4.65
C ALA A 108 10.39 -3.84 6.07
N GLU A 109 11.54 -3.31 6.43
CA GLU A 109 12.18 -3.50 7.73
C GLU A 109 12.15 -2.20 8.53
N TYR A 110 11.83 -2.30 9.80
CA TYR A 110 11.73 -1.17 10.71
C TYR A 110 12.92 -1.16 11.67
N SER A 111 13.56 0.00 11.84
CA SER A 111 14.75 0.16 12.68
C SER A 111 14.49 -0.07 14.17
N LYS A 112 13.23 -0.06 14.60
CA LYS A 112 12.74 -0.28 15.98
C LYS A 112 11.45 -1.06 15.95
N GLY A 113 10.93 -1.39 17.14
CA GLY A 113 9.60 -1.98 17.26
C GLY A 113 8.54 -1.14 16.54
N PHE A 114 7.62 -1.80 15.86
CA PHE A 114 6.60 -1.15 15.06
C PHE A 114 5.75 -0.18 15.88
N ASN A 115 5.68 1.06 15.42
CA ASN A 115 4.73 2.06 15.90
C ASN A 115 4.31 2.92 14.70
N PRO A 116 3.09 2.76 14.19
CA PRO A 116 2.62 3.44 12.97
C PRO A 116 2.53 4.97 13.13
N GLN A 117 2.47 5.46 14.36
CA GLN A 117 2.34 6.90 14.62
C GLN A 117 3.69 7.61 14.77
N GLN A 118 4.78 6.89 14.98
CA GLN A 118 6.11 7.49 15.14
C GLN A 118 6.94 7.52 13.86
N GLN A 119 6.50 6.87 12.80
CA GLN A 119 7.16 6.87 11.48
C GLN A 119 8.68 6.61 11.58
N PHE A 120 9.07 5.48 12.16
CA PHE A 120 10.49 5.08 12.20
C PHE A 120 11.05 4.92 10.79
N ALA A 121 12.36 5.08 10.65
CA ALA A 121 13.04 4.82 9.41
C ALA A 121 12.74 3.40 8.91
N VAL A 122 12.37 3.31 7.66
CA VAL A 122 12.06 2.07 6.97
C VAL A 122 13.15 1.80 5.96
N THR A 123 13.59 0.56 5.89
CA THR A 123 14.55 0.06 4.90
C THR A 123 14.01 -1.19 4.23
N TRP A 124 14.64 -1.59 3.16
CA TRP A 124 14.31 -2.81 2.43
C TRP A 124 15.57 -3.64 2.23
N PRO A 125 15.48 -4.98 2.25
CA PRO A 125 16.61 -5.84 1.93
C PRO A 125 17.01 -5.73 0.47
N ASP A 126 18.26 -6.12 0.18
CA ASP A 126 18.81 -6.19 -1.20
C ASP A 126 18.19 -7.36 -1.97
N GLU A 127 16.92 -7.25 -2.33
CA GLU A 127 16.15 -8.27 -3.04
C GLU A 127 15.77 -7.82 -4.45
N PRO A 128 15.80 -8.72 -5.45
CA PRO A 128 15.38 -8.39 -6.82
C PRO A 128 13.95 -7.84 -6.91
N THR A 129 13.05 -8.29 -6.05
CA THR A 129 11.68 -7.79 -5.95
C THR A 129 11.64 -6.30 -5.60
N VAL A 130 12.50 -5.83 -4.69
CA VAL A 130 12.61 -4.41 -4.33
C VAL A 130 13.09 -3.60 -5.53
N ALA A 131 14.09 -4.08 -6.25
CA ALA A 131 14.56 -3.44 -7.47
C ALA A 131 13.50 -3.43 -8.58
N GLN A 132 12.71 -4.51 -8.71
CA GLN A 132 11.61 -4.58 -9.68
C GLN A 132 10.53 -3.54 -9.39
N ALA A 133 10.23 -3.27 -8.12
CA ALA A 133 9.28 -2.21 -7.75
C ALA A 133 9.69 -0.84 -8.34
N TYR A 134 10.98 -0.49 -8.27
CA TYR A 134 11.50 0.74 -8.90
C TYR A 134 11.42 0.68 -10.44
N VAL A 135 11.73 -0.46 -11.05
CA VAL A 135 11.64 -0.62 -12.51
C VAL A 135 10.19 -0.42 -12.99
N ASP A 136 9.22 -0.97 -12.26
CA ASP A 136 7.79 -0.80 -12.57
C ASP A 136 7.35 0.66 -12.46
N GLN A 137 7.84 1.40 -11.48
CA GLN A 137 7.59 2.84 -11.33
C GLN A 137 8.19 3.64 -12.47
N LEU A 138 9.44 3.32 -12.90
CA LEU A 138 10.09 3.96 -14.03
C LEU A 138 9.34 3.69 -15.35
N GLY A 139 8.78 2.49 -15.51
CA GLY A 139 7.93 2.14 -16.64
C GLY A 139 6.62 2.93 -16.64
N ARG A 140 5.94 2.98 -15.49
CA ARG A 140 4.67 3.70 -15.32
C ARG A 140 4.82 5.19 -15.55
N SER A 141 5.90 5.80 -15.06
CA SER A 141 6.21 7.23 -15.28
C SER A 141 6.78 7.54 -16.67
N GLN A 142 7.00 6.52 -17.51
CA GLN A 142 7.64 6.65 -18.84
C GLN A 142 9.02 7.32 -18.78
N ALA A 143 9.72 7.20 -17.64
CA ALA A 143 11.07 7.75 -17.47
C ALA A 143 12.14 7.01 -18.28
N LEU A 144 11.86 5.76 -18.66
CA LEU A 144 12.73 4.93 -19.51
C LEU A 144 11.94 4.35 -20.66
N SER A 145 12.63 3.97 -21.76
CA SER A 145 12.00 3.27 -22.87
C SER A 145 11.53 1.87 -22.47
N SER A 146 10.49 1.36 -23.11
CA SER A 146 10.00 -0.01 -22.88
C SER A 146 11.08 -1.07 -23.06
N GLU A 147 11.96 -0.92 -24.08
CA GLU A 147 13.12 -1.80 -24.30
C GLU A 147 14.06 -1.85 -23.10
N THR A 148 14.33 -0.68 -22.47
CA THR A 148 15.16 -0.60 -21.27
C THR A 148 14.48 -1.26 -20.07
N ILE A 149 13.17 -1.02 -19.89
CA ILE A 149 12.37 -1.65 -18.83
C ILE A 149 12.39 -3.17 -18.98
N ASP A 150 12.17 -3.70 -20.18
CA ASP A 150 12.18 -5.13 -20.48
C ASP A 150 13.56 -5.74 -20.15
N ALA A 151 14.64 -5.08 -20.57
CA ALA A 151 16.01 -5.54 -20.32
C ALA A 151 16.34 -5.59 -18.81
N LEU A 152 15.90 -4.60 -18.02
CA LEU A 152 16.06 -4.56 -16.58
C LEU A 152 15.24 -5.67 -15.90
N THR A 153 13.97 -5.83 -16.27
CA THR A 153 13.09 -6.87 -15.77
C THR A 153 13.66 -8.26 -16.03
N ASP A 154 14.14 -8.54 -17.23
CA ASP A 154 14.81 -9.79 -17.58
C ASP A 154 16.07 -10.03 -16.74
N ALA A 155 16.85 -9.00 -16.46
CA ALA A 155 18.03 -9.11 -15.62
C ALA A 155 17.66 -9.47 -14.17
N LEU A 156 16.62 -8.83 -13.61
CA LEU A 156 16.12 -9.09 -12.26
C LEU A 156 15.53 -10.50 -12.15
N GLN A 157 14.79 -10.97 -13.14
CA GLN A 157 14.28 -12.36 -13.17
C GLN A 157 15.42 -13.40 -13.20
N ARG A 158 16.50 -13.13 -13.93
CA ARG A 158 17.69 -14.00 -13.91
C ARG A 158 18.39 -13.99 -12.55
N ALA A 159 18.47 -12.83 -11.90
CA ALA A 159 19.02 -12.70 -10.55
C ALA A 159 18.21 -13.51 -9.54
N GLU A 160 16.88 -13.36 -9.54
CA GLU A 160 15.97 -14.11 -8.67
C GLU A 160 16.10 -15.62 -8.83
N LYS A 161 16.15 -16.11 -10.08
CA LYS A 161 16.38 -17.55 -10.36
C LYS A 161 17.71 -18.07 -9.81
N ARG A 162 18.76 -17.25 -9.80
CA ARG A 162 20.07 -17.61 -9.23
C ARG A 162 20.04 -17.61 -7.71
N LEU A 163 19.46 -16.58 -7.10
CA LEU A 163 19.33 -16.46 -5.65
C LEU A 163 18.47 -17.59 -5.07
N SER A 164 17.36 -17.93 -5.69
CA SER A 164 16.47 -19.00 -5.23
C SER A 164 17.17 -20.37 -5.28
N LYS A 165 18.03 -20.64 -6.28
CA LYS A 165 18.84 -21.85 -6.35
C LYS A 165 19.92 -21.89 -5.27
N TRP A 166 20.58 -20.75 -5.04
CA TRP A 166 21.60 -20.65 -4.00
C TRP A 166 21.00 -20.87 -2.60
N ARG A 167 19.89 -20.22 -2.28
CA ARG A 167 19.16 -20.36 -1.00
C ARG A 167 18.69 -21.82 -0.74
N LYS A 168 18.28 -22.55 -1.79
CA LYS A 168 17.92 -23.96 -1.67
C LYS A 168 19.12 -24.85 -1.34
N ARG A 169 20.30 -24.52 -1.88
CA ARG A 169 21.53 -25.29 -1.62
C ARG A 169 22.10 -25.03 -0.22
N ASP A 170 21.92 -23.82 0.30
CA ASP A 170 22.43 -23.42 1.61
C ASP A 170 21.58 -23.98 2.78
N ARG A 171 20.36 -24.43 2.48
CA ARG A 171 19.44 -25.05 3.46
C ARG A 171 19.44 -26.57 3.43
N ALA A 172 20.17 -27.20 2.51
CA ALA A 172 20.27 -28.66 2.34
C ALA A 172 21.57 -29.19 2.92
#